data_01cbeacd0c50db248d4343f7c75fa8bc
#
_entry.id   01cbeacd0c50db248d4343f7c75fa8bc
#
_cell.length_a   1.000
_cell.length_b   1.000
_cell.length_c   1.000
_cell.angle_alpha   90.00
_cell.angle_beta   90.00
_cell.angle_gamma   90.00
#
_symmetry.space_group_name_H-M   'P 1'
#
loop_
_entity.id
_entity.type
_entity.pdbx_description
1 polymer ?
#
loop_
_entity_poly.entity_id
_entity_poly.type
_entity_poly.pdbx_seq_one_letter_code
_entity_poly.pdbx_strand_id
1 'polypeptide(L)'
;MRKKLSLLLLLGMAFVGAWAQRATDVIDRGLVAVKYIGGVYCSWRIPAEEYYDVTYNIYRDGKKLNDTPLTVSNYRDNGGTSTAKYTVEAIVRGKSQGQCAPVTPWKNNYLEVKMNHGALTSTYIPNDACVADVDGDGQLEILLKFDNQNDIQNGYKPNGHNGEYAIVEVYKLDGTKLWWLDFGPNMADFQNNENNIVAYDWDGDGKAEAVLRAADGTTIHMADGTTYVVGDKSKNYRPASGGGGVNFFMHDGDEFLLYLNGATGKPYQVMEYPLRRLEPGENDLNAAWGDGYGHR
;
A
#
# COMPACT_ATOMS: atom_id res chain seq x y z
N MET A 1 -56.43 -6.68 -11.03
CA MET A 1 -55.59 -5.91 -10.10
C MET A 1 -54.30 -6.65 -9.71
N ARG A 2 -54.27 -7.95 -9.42
CA ARG A 2 -53.05 -8.71 -9.00
C ARG A 2 -51.88 -8.71 -10.03
N LYS A 3 -52.18 -8.77 -11.35
CA LYS A 3 -51.14 -8.74 -12.42
C LYS A 3 -50.45 -7.40 -12.60
N LYS A 4 -51.09 -6.29 -12.30
CA LYS A 4 -50.48 -4.94 -12.38
C LYS A 4 -49.59 -4.65 -11.18
N LEU A 5 -49.88 -5.23 -10.01
CA LEU A 5 -49.04 -5.11 -8.80
C LEU A 5 -47.75 -5.88 -8.93
N SER A 6 -47.79 -7.09 -9.54
CA SER A 6 -46.59 -7.90 -9.78
C SER A 6 -45.63 -7.25 -10.80
N LEU A 7 -46.16 -6.52 -11.79
CA LEU A 7 -45.34 -5.80 -12.77
C LEU A 7 -44.65 -4.57 -12.16
N LEU A 8 -45.34 -3.86 -11.26
CA LEU A 8 -44.73 -2.74 -10.52
C LEU A 8 -43.65 -3.20 -9.54
N LEU A 9 -43.81 -4.36 -8.89
CA LEU A 9 -42.76 -4.96 -8.03
C LEU A 9 -41.55 -5.40 -8.85
N LEU A 10 -41.75 -5.97 -10.04
CA LEU A 10 -40.62 -6.36 -10.92
C LEU A 10 -39.88 -5.13 -11.49
N LEU A 11 -40.60 -4.04 -11.86
CA LEU A 11 -39.96 -2.79 -12.25
C LEU A 11 -39.23 -2.13 -11.08
N GLY A 12 -39.76 -2.18 -9.85
CA GLY A 12 -39.09 -1.68 -8.65
C GLY A 12 -37.78 -2.42 -8.32
N MET A 13 -37.74 -3.76 -8.53
CA MET A 13 -36.52 -4.54 -8.34
C MET A 13 -35.49 -4.34 -9.46
N ALA A 14 -35.91 -3.98 -10.67
CA ALA A 14 -34.97 -3.69 -11.76
C ALA A 14 -34.22 -2.36 -11.59
N PHE A 15 -34.71 -1.44 -10.77
CA PHE A 15 -34.03 -0.18 -10.46
C PHE A 15 -33.06 -0.25 -9.25
N VAL A 16 -33.10 -1.32 -8.46
CA VAL A 16 -32.20 -1.50 -7.31
C VAL A 16 -30.92 -2.25 -7.69
N GLY A 17 -30.81 -2.75 -8.93
CA GLY A 17 -29.75 -3.69 -9.34
C GLY A 17 -28.72 -3.20 -10.34
N ALA A 18 -28.60 -1.89 -10.61
CA ALA A 18 -27.66 -1.42 -11.64
C ALA A 18 -26.65 -0.36 -11.15
N TRP A 19 -26.35 -0.35 -9.88
CA TRP A 19 -25.15 0.31 -9.40
C TRP A 19 -24.08 -0.77 -9.24
N ALA A 20 -23.57 -1.26 -10.36
CA ALA A 20 -22.24 -1.81 -10.37
C ALA A 20 -21.31 -0.60 -10.16
N GLN A 21 -21.21 -0.19 -8.91
CA GLN A 21 -20.22 0.78 -8.51
C GLN A 21 -18.89 0.09 -8.77
N ARG A 22 -18.12 0.62 -9.69
CA ARG A 22 -16.74 0.20 -9.89
C ARG A 22 -16.08 0.46 -8.55
N ALA A 23 -15.59 -0.58 -7.89
CA ALA A 23 -14.77 -0.42 -6.71
C ALA A 23 -13.49 0.28 -7.14
N THR A 24 -13.43 1.60 -6.95
CA THR A 24 -12.24 2.42 -7.18
C THR A 24 -12.03 3.23 -5.91
N ASP A 25 -10.78 3.32 -5.50
CA ASP A 25 -10.41 4.17 -4.37
C ASP A 25 -10.92 5.60 -4.58
N VAL A 26 -11.53 6.17 -3.55
CA VAL A 26 -11.97 7.57 -3.56
C VAL A 26 -10.79 8.46 -3.14
N ILE A 27 -9.78 8.50 -3.99
CA ILE A 27 -8.59 9.33 -3.74
C ILE A 27 -8.83 10.78 -4.20
N ASP A 28 -8.16 11.71 -3.55
CA ASP A 28 -8.17 13.11 -3.94
C ASP A 28 -7.45 13.33 -5.29
N ARG A 29 -7.44 14.56 -5.77
CA ARG A 29 -6.79 14.91 -7.04
C ARG A 29 -5.26 14.74 -6.99
N GLY A 30 -4.65 14.53 -5.81
CA GLY A 30 -3.21 14.35 -5.62
C GLY A 30 -2.41 15.52 -6.20
N LEU A 31 -2.92 16.74 -6.05
CA LEU A 31 -2.21 17.93 -6.51
C LEU A 31 -0.89 18.08 -5.76
N VAL A 32 0.18 18.16 -6.51
CA VAL A 32 1.53 18.45 -6.01
C VAL A 32 2.02 19.74 -6.65
N ALA A 33 2.62 20.61 -5.85
CA ALA A 33 3.28 21.81 -6.31
C ALA A 33 4.75 21.76 -5.89
N VAL A 34 5.68 22.00 -6.82
CA VAL A 34 7.11 21.98 -6.56
C VAL A 34 7.79 23.21 -7.12
N LYS A 35 8.84 23.64 -6.44
CA LYS A 35 9.67 24.73 -6.90
C LYS A 35 10.50 24.30 -8.12
N TYR A 36 10.55 25.15 -9.15
CA TYR A 36 11.49 24.98 -10.25
C TYR A 36 12.15 26.32 -10.61
N ILE A 37 13.12 26.31 -11.51
CA ILE A 37 13.76 27.53 -12.00
C ILE A 37 12.71 28.38 -12.75
N GLY A 38 12.33 29.51 -12.14
CA GLY A 38 11.38 30.46 -12.71
C GLY A 38 9.95 30.40 -12.16
N GLY A 39 9.67 29.60 -11.12
CA GLY A 39 8.33 29.59 -10.52
C GLY A 39 7.95 28.30 -9.81
N VAL A 40 6.72 27.87 -10.05
CA VAL A 40 6.15 26.66 -9.44
C VAL A 40 5.59 25.75 -10.54
N TYR A 41 5.92 24.47 -10.46
CA TYR A 41 5.33 23.43 -11.30
C TYR A 41 4.28 22.67 -10.50
N CYS A 42 3.07 22.54 -11.05
CA CYS A 42 1.97 21.80 -10.48
C CYS A 42 1.67 20.56 -11.32
N SER A 43 1.35 19.46 -10.67
CA SER A 43 0.91 18.20 -11.30
C SER A 43 -0.17 17.54 -10.46
N TRP A 44 -1.10 16.81 -11.11
CA TRP A 44 -2.21 16.13 -10.44
C TRP A 44 -2.61 14.86 -11.15
N ARG A 45 -3.45 14.03 -10.51
CA ARG A 45 -3.92 12.75 -11.03
C ARG A 45 -5.04 12.92 -12.03
N ILE A 46 -5.12 11.98 -12.96
CA ILE A 46 -6.26 11.76 -13.85
C ILE A 46 -6.86 10.41 -13.46
N PRO A 47 -8.00 10.35 -12.73
CA PRO A 47 -8.71 9.10 -12.51
C PRO A 47 -9.07 8.40 -13.82
N ALA A 48 -8.99 7.07 -13.84
CA ALA A 48 -9.17 6.30 -15.08
C ALA A 48 -10.56 6.47 -15.71
N GLU A 49 -11.57 6.67 -14.90
CA GLU A 49 -12.97 6.90 -15.33
C GLU A 49 -13.20 8.27 -15.96
N GLU A 50 -12.28 9.22 -15.78
CA GLU A 50 -12.37 10.58 -16.34
C GLU A 50 -11.51 10.77 -17.60
N TYR A 51 -10.63 9.83 -17.93
CA TYR A 51 -9.50 9.99 -18.84
C TYR A 51 -9.78 10.66 -20.19
N TYR A 52 -10.93 10.40 -20.81
CA TYR A 52 -11.23 10.94 -22.13
C TYR A 52 -12.06 12.22 -22.14
N ASP A 53 -12.68 12.60 -21.02
CA ASP A 53 -13.71 13.64 -20.96
C ASP A 53 -13.43 14.67 -19.87
N VAL A 54 -12.16 14.88 -19.50
CA VAL A 54 -11.78 15.78 -18.41
C VAL A 54 -10.92 16.94 -18.90
N THR A 55 -11.20 18.14 -18.37
CA THR A 55 -10.36 19.33 -18.49
C THR A 55 -10.18 19.97 -17.13
N TYR A 56 -9.23 20.90 -17.00
CA TYR A 56 -8.86 21.43 -15.70
C TYR A 56 -8.76 22.94 -15.69
N ASN A 57 -9.11 23.54 -14.55
CA ASN A 57 -8.73 24.89 -14.18
C ASN A 57 -7.77 24.83 -13.00
N ILE A 58 -6.68 25.57 -13.06
CA ILE A 58 -5.70 25.72 -11.97
C ILE A 58 -5.83 27.11 -11.37
N TYR A 59 -5.70 27.17 -10.03
CA TYR A 59 -5.81 28.41 -9.28
C TYR A 59 -4.60 28.59 -8.38
N ARG A 60 -4.17 29.85 -8.22
CA ARG A 60 -3.20 30.30 -7.23
C ARG A 60 -3.85 31.36 -6.34
N ASP A 61 -3.84 31.12 -5.03
CA ASP A 61 -4.42 32.02 -4.03
C ASP A 61 -5.87 32.42 -4.37
N GLY A 62 -6.66 31.44 -4.87
CA GLY A 62 -8.05 31.62 -5.32
C GLY A 62 -8.22 32.27 -6.69
N LYS A 63 -7.15 32.71 -7.34
CA LYS A 63 -7.23 33.30 -8.69
C LYS A 63 -6.92 32.26 -9.75
N LYS A 64 -7.84 32.11 -10.73
CA LYS A 64 -7.64 31.25 -11.89
C LYS A 64 -6.43 31.71 -12.72
N LEU A 65 -5.58 30.77 -13.13
CA LEU A 65 -4.35 31.02 -13.87
C LEU A 65 -4.47 30.77 -15.38
N ASN A 66 -5.33 29.85 -15.80
CA ASN A 66 -5.50 29.49 -17.20
C ASN A 66 -6.75 30.15 -17.80
N ASP A 67 -6.64 30.74 -19.00
CA ASP A 67 -7.77 31.35 -19.71
C ASP A 67 -8.71 30.30 -20.29
N THR A 68 -8.15 29.25 -20.88
CA THR A 68 -8.88 28.10 -21.43
C THR A 68 -8.63 26.86 -20.57
N PRO A 69 -9.64 25.96 -20.42
CA PRO A 69 -9.43 24.72 -19.67
C PRO A 69 -8.26 23.89 -20.22
N LEU A 70 -7.44 23.37 -19.32
CA LEU A 70 -6.29 22.54 -19.65
C LEU A 70 -6.74 21.11 -20.01
N THR A 71 -6.08 20.51 -21.00
CA THR A 71 -6.29 19.10 -21.38
C THR A 71 -5.16 18.19 -20.86
N VAL A 72 -4.26 18.75 -20.05
CA VAL A 72 -3.14 18.08 -19.43
C VAL A 72 -3.21 18.19 -17.91
N SER A 73 -2.59 17.28 -17.19
CA SER A 73 -2.61 17.23 -15.73
C SER A 73 -1.41 17.92 -15.07
N ASN A 74 -0.93 18.98 -15.69
CA ASN A 74 0.17 19.76 -15.15
C ASN A 74 0.12 21.21 -15.62
N TYR A 75 0.84 22.10 -14.88
CA TYR A 75 0.90 23.50 -15.19
C TYR A 75 2.19 24.13 -14.67
N ARG A 76 2.78 25.04 -15.46
CA ARG A 76 3.93 25.87 -15.04
C ARG A 76 3.46 27.29 -14.73
N ASP A 77 3.57 27.66 -13.47
CA ASP A 77 3.26 29.02 -13.02
C ASP A 77 4.56 29.81 -12.84
N ASN A 78 4.91 30.62 -13.85
CA ASN A 78 6.11 31.45 -13.82
C ASN A 78 6.03 32.62 -12.80
N GLY A 79 4.85 32.90 -12.28
CA GLY A 79 4.64 33.89 -11.20
C GLY A 79 4.48 33.26 -9.82
N GLY A 80 4.66 31.94 -9.73
CA GLY A 80 4.48 31.20 -8.48
C GLY A 80 5.54 31.48 -7.43
N THR A 81 5.13 31.50 -6.16
CA THR A 81 6.00 31.65 -5.00
C THR A 81 5.97 30.44 -4.09
N SER A 82 6.95 30.29 -3.22
CA SER A 82 7.03 29.16 -2.27
C SER A 82 5.91 29.16 -1.22
N THR A 83 5.17 30.24 -1.06
CA THR A 83 4.08 30.38 -0.08
C THR A 83 2.69 30.40 -0.73
N ALA A 84 2.62 30.39 -2.07
CA ALA A 84 1.36 30.38 -2.79
C ALA A 84 0.57 29.12 -2.51
N LYS A 85 -0.76 29.22 -2.52
CA LYS A 85 -1.67 28.09 -2.37
C LYS A 85 -2.28 27.76 -3.73
N TYR A 86 -2.12 26.50 -4.13
CA TYR A 86 -2.66 26.00 -5.40
C TYR A 86 -3.83 25.08 -5.16
N THR A 87 -4.84 25.18 -6.03
CA THR A 87 -5.96 24.23 -6.14
C THR A 87 -6.19 23.94 -7.61
N VAL A 88 -6.71 22.75 -7.90
CA VAL A 88 -7.13 22.35 -9.25
C VAL A 88 -8.61 21.95 -9.21
N GLU A 89 -9.35 22.38 -10.21
CA GLU A 89 -10.72 21.99 -10.47
C GLU A 89 -10.76 21.10 -11.71
N ALA A 90 -11.34 19.92 -11.58
CA ALA A 90 -11.63 19.07 -12.73
C ALA A 90 -13.01 19.39 -13.29
N ILE A 91 -13.13 19.42 -14.61
CA ILE A 91 -14.38 19.58 -15.35
C ILE A 91 -14.58 18.31 -16.16
N VAL A 92 -15.42 17.40 -15.67
CA VAL A 92 -15.71 16.11 -16.29
C VAL A 92 -17.01 16.21 -17.07
N ARG A 93 -16.96 15.92 -18.37
CA ARG A 93 -18.13 16.02 -19.26
C ARG A 93 -18.85 17.37 -19.15
N GLY A 94 -18.07 18.44 -19.04
CA GLY A 94 -18.59 19.80 -18.89
C GLY A 94 -19.13 20.16 -17.50
N LYS A 95 -19.02 19.29 -16.50
CA LYS A 95 -19.46 19.54 -15.13
C LYS A 95 -18.27 19.69 -14.19
N SER A 96 -18.22 20.78 -13.43
CA SER A 96 -17.24 20.98 -12.37
C SER A 96 -17.40 19.92 -11.27
N GLN A 97 -16.27 19.38 -10.84
CA GLN A 97 -16.18 18.46 -9.69
C GLN A 97 -15.75 19.19 -8.40
N GLY A 98 -15.69 20.54 -8.46
CA GLY A 98 -15.14 21.35 -7.38
C GLY A 98 -13.61 21.42 -7.41
N GLN A 99 -13.07 22.22 -6.50
CA GLN A 99 -11.61 22.34 -6.33
C GLN A 99 -11.12 21.34 -5.28
N CYS A 100 -9.94 20.77 -5.53
CA CYS A 100 -9.27 19.93 -4.54
C CYS A 100 -8.80 20.74 -3.32
N ALA A 101 -8.35 20.06 -2.28
CA ALA A 101 -7.70 20.70 -1.14
C ALA A 101 -6.48 21.54 -1.59
N PRO A 102 -6.25 22.72 -0.98
CA PRO A 102 -5.14 23.58 -1.35
C PRO A 102 -3.80 23.00 -0.90
N VAL A 103 -2.80 23.09 -1.79
CA VAL A 103 -1.42 22.70 -1.50
C VAL A 103 -0.48 23.88 -1.61
N THR A 104 0.61 23.84 -0.83
CA THR A 104 1.73 24.78 -0.96
C THR A 104 2.92 24.08 -1.62
N PRO A 105 3.77 24.81 -2.37
CA PRO A 105 4.94 24.20 -3.00
C PRO A 105 5.89 23.56 -1.98
N TRP A 106 6.30 22.35 -2.27
CA TRP A 106 7.34 21.67 -1.51
C TRP A 106 8.65 22.48 -1.56
N LYS A 107 9.42 22.40 -0.49
CA LYS A 107 10.73 23.06 -0.39
C LYS A 107 11.72 22.53 -1.45
N ASN A 108 11.66 21.21 -1.70
CA ASN A 108 12.47 20.49 -2.68
C ASN A 108 11.58 20.01 -3.83
N ASN A 109 12.16 19.46 -4.87
CA ASN A 109 11.45 18.79 -5.95
C ASN A 109 11.03 17.34 -5.61
N TYR A 110 11.13 16.97 -4.35
CA TYR A 110 10.70 15.71 -3.76
C TYR A 110 10.12 15.93 -2.36
N LEU A 111 9.30 15.01 -1.90
CA LEU A 111 8.85 14.92 -0.52
C LEU A 111 9.78 13.95 0.22
N GLU A 112 10.35 14.42 1.33
CA GLU A 112 11.13 13.57 2.23
C GLU A 112 10.22 13.04 3.33
N VAL A 113 10.01 11.72 3.34
CA VAL A 113 9.29 11.03 4.41
C VAL A 113 10.29 10.33 5.31
N LYS A 114 10.38 10.77 6.56
CA LYS A 114 11.34 10.20 7.52
C LYS A 114 10.77 8.90 8.10
N MET A 115 11.50 7.82 7.90
CA MET A 115 11.19 6.53 8.50
C MET A 115 11.77 6.43 9.91
N ASN A 116 11.05 5.72 10.80
CA ASN A 116 11.43 5.55 12.20
C ASN A 116 11.15 4.10 12.64
N HIS A 117 12.21 3.32 12.76
CA HIS A 117 12.13 1.91 13.17
C HIS A 117 11.99 1.70 14.68
N GLY A 118 11.83 2.78 15.45
CA GLY A 118 11.63 2.71 16.90
C GLY A 118 12.86 2.20 17.65
N ALA A 119 12.70 1.12 18.41
CA ALA A 119 13.77 0.51 19.20
C ALA A 119 14.60 -0.52 18.45
N LEU A 120 14.33 -0.78 17.19
CA LEU A 120 15.08 -1.71 16.36
C LEU A 120 16.50 -1.17 16.11
N THR A 121 17.49 -2.06 16.19
CA THR A 121 18.92 -1.72 16.17
C THR A 121 19.63 -2.16 14.90
N SER A 122 19.03 -3.05 14.13
CA SER A 122 19.57 -3.50 12.85
C SER A 122 19.55 -2.39 11.80
N THR A 123 20.39 -2.54 10.78
CA THR A 123 20.30 -1.71 9.57
C THR A 123 19.18 -2.24 8.68
N TYR A 124 18.18 -1.40 8.48
CA TYR A 124 17.05 -1.69 7.61
C TYR A 124 17.20 -1.00 6.26
N ILE A 125 16.99 -1.75 5.19
CA ILE A 125 17.06 -1.27 3.81
C ILE A 125 15.66 -1.33 3.23
N PRO A 126 15.13 -0.21 2.66
CA PRO A 126 13.85 -0.21 1.98
C PRO A 126 13.89 -1.11 0.75
N ASN A 127 12.84 -1.87 0.58
CA ASN A 127 12.63 -2.77 -0.55
C ASN A 127 11.29 -2.42 -1.24
N ASP A 128 10.43 -3.39 -1.51
CA ASP A 128 9.17 -3.18 -2.20
C ASP A 128 8.17 -2.39 -1.37
N ALA A 129 7.40 -1.56 -2.07
CA ALA A 129 6.34 -0.76 -1.48
C ALA A 129 5.07 -0.81 -2.33
N CYS A 130 3.93 -0.65 -1.68
CA CYS A 130 2.72 -0.20 -2.33
C CYS A 130 2.18 1.06 -1.67
N VAL A 131 1.23 1.71 -2.33
CA VAL A 131 0.57 2.90 -1.83
C VAL A 131 -0.93 2.73 -1.96
N ALA A 132 -1.68 3.14 -0.93
CA ALA A 132 -3.13 3.13 -0.92
C ALA A 132 -3.65 4.16 0.11
N ASP A 133 -4.88 4.61 -0.05
CA ASP A 133 -5.57 5.41 0.96
C ASP A 133 -6.14 4.47 2.02
N VAL A 134 -5.37 4.24 3.09
CA VAL A 134 -5.75 3.24 4.12
C VAL A 134 -6.69 3.81 5.18
N ASP A 135 -6.77 5.12 5.34
CA ASP A 135 -7.63 5.74 6.37
C ASP A 135 -8.81 6.55 5.80
N GLY A 136 -8.90 6.67 4.48
CA GLY A 136 -10.02 7.29 3.78
C GLY A 136 -9.94 8.82 3.76
N ASP A 137 -8.75 9.40 3.94
CA ASP A 137 -8.57 10.86 3.90
C ASP A 137 -8.34 11.42 2.48
N GLY A 138 -8.27 10.54 1.48
CA GLY A 138 -8.06 10.86 0.06
C GLY A 138 -6.59 10.99 -0.33
N GLN A 139 -5.66 10.86 0.61
CA GLN A 139 -4.22 10.81 0.35
C GLN A 139 -3.75 9.35 0.37
N LEU A 140 -2.58 9.10 -0.17
CA LEU A 140 -2.01 7.75 -0.19
C LEU A 140 -0.99 7.60 0.94
N GLU A 141 -1.14 6.56 1.74
CA GLU A 141 -0.13 6.08 2.65
C GLU A 141 0.88 5.17 1.93
N ILE A 142 2.03 5.01 2.54
CA ILE A 142 3.13 4.18 2.06
C ILE A 142 3.18 2.92 2.93
N LEU A 143 2.98 1.76 2.31
CA LEU A 143 3.21 0.46 2.93
C LEU A 143 4.55 -0.05 2.40
N LEU A 144 5.56 -0.10 3.25
CA LEU A 144 6.95 -0.32 2.83
C LEU A 144 7.57 -1.50 3.58
N LYS A 145 8.06 -2.46 2.82
CA LYS A 145 8.90 -3.54 3.33
C LYS A 145 10.32 -3.05 3.54
N PHE A 146 10.92 -3.48 4.62
CA PHE A 146 12.34 -3.29 4.90
C PHE A 146 13.02 -4.62 5.16
N ASP A 147 14.15 -4.80 4.52
CA ASP A 147 15.03 -5.93 4.76
C ASP A 147 15.96 -5.64 5.93
N ASN A 148 16.16 -6.63 6.78
CA ASN A 148 17.17 -6.56 7.81
C ASN A 148 18.54 -6.92 7.21
N GLN A 149 19.34 -5.92 6.83
CA GLN A 149 20.64 -6.14 6.20
C GLN A 149 21.62 -6.92 7.10
N ASN A 150 21.55 -6.72 8.41
CA ASN A 150 22.42 -7.43 9.33
C ASN A 150 22.05 -8.92 9.42
N ASP A 151 20.78 -9.26 9.34
CA ASP A 151 20.31 -10.65 9.29
C ASP A 151 20.80 -11.33 8.00
N ILE A 152 20.64 -10.66 6.84
CA ILE A 152 21.14 -11.13 5.55
C ILE A 152 22.63 -11.38 5.59
N GLN A 153 23.42 -10.40 6.04
CA GLN A 153 24.88 -10.50 6.12
C GLN A 153 25.37 -11.59 7.08
N ASN A 154 24.58 -11.93 8.10
CA ASN A 154 24.87 -13.01 9.03
C ASN A 154 24.39 -14.38 8.54
N GLY A 155 23.78 -14.49 7.36
CA GLY A 155 23.35 -15.74 6.74
C GLY A 155 22.08 -16.33 7.35
N TYR A 156 21.12 -15.48 7.74
CA TYR A 156 19.80 -15.89 8.26
C TYR A 156 19.88 -16.90 9.40
N LYS A 157 20.64 -16.57 10.44
CA LYS A 157 20.73 -17.42 11.63
C LYS A 157 19.39 -17.59 12.33
N PRO A 158 19.18 -18.64 13.13
CA PRO A 158 17.89 -18.92 13.78
C PRO A 158 17.28 -17.75 14.53
N ASN A 159 18.09 -16.93 15.18
CA ASN A 159 17.64 -15.80 15.97
C ASN A 159 17.76 -14.45 15.26
N GLY A 160 17.94 -14.45 13.95
CA GLY A 160 18.14 -13.22 13.19
C GLY A 160 19.40 -12.46 13.64
N HIS A 161 19.33 -11.13 13.55
CA HIS A 161 20.31 -10.24 14.15
C HIS A 161 19.69 -9.57 15.38
N ASN A 162 20.17 -9.87 16.57
CA ASN A 162 19.61 -9.39 17.85
C ASN A 162 18.11 -9.73 18.07
N GLY A 163 17.63 -10.81 17.47
CA GLY A 163 16.19 -11.15 17.51
C GLY A 163 15.33 -10.32 16.57
N GLU A 164 15.95 -9.63 15.64
CA GLU A 164 15.28 -8.76 14.65
C GLU A 164 15.29 -9.39 13.26
N TYR A 165 14.21 -9.18 12.51
CA TYR A 165 13.93 -9.78 11.21
C TYR A 165 13.49 -8.71 10.20
N ALA A 166 13.12 -9.11 8.99
CA ALA A 166 12.50 -8.20 8.02
C ALA A 166 11.16 -7.68 8.56
N ILE A 167 10.79 -6.46 8.17
CA ILE A 167 9.59 -5.77 8.67
C ILE A 167 8.80 -5.14 7.53
N VAL A 168 7.54 -4.84 7.79
CA VAL A 168 6.72 -3.90 7.02
C VAL A 168 6.30 -2.78 7.94
N GLU A 169 6.39 -1.56 7.47
CA GLU A 169 5.90 -0.37 8.18
C GLU A 169 4.96 0.44 7.29
N VAL A 170 3.93 1.02 7.89
CA VAL A 170 2.93 1.84 7.19
C VAL A 170 3.01 3.27 7.68
N TYR A 171 3.17 4.20 6.74
CA TYR A 171 3.42 5.60 7.01
C TYR A 171 2.49 6.53 6.27
N LYS A 172 2.07 7.59 6.95
CA LYS A 172 1.57 8.80 6.30
C LYS A 172 2.70 9.59 5.64
N LEU A 173 2.35 10.46 4.70
CA LEU A 173 3.31 11.31 3.99
C LEU A 173 4.03 12.32 4.90
N ASP A 174 3.52 12.60 6.09
CA ASP A 174 4.17 13.44 7.11
C ASP A 174 5.18 12.68 7.98
N GLY A 175 5.36 11.37 7.76
CA GLY A 175 6.24 10.50 8.52
C GLY A 175 5.60 9.86 9.77
N THR A 176 4.30 10.06 9.97
CA THR A 176 3.57 9.36 11.04
C THR A 176 3.46 7.89 10.72
N LYS A 177 4.06 7.02 11.55
CA LYS A 177 3.91 5.57 11.45
C LYS A 177 2.57 5.15 12.03
N LEU A 178 1.76 4.45 11.24
CA LEU A 178 0.43 3.98 11.64
C LEU A 178 0.52 2.65 12.40
N TRP A 179 1.18 1.67 11.83
CA TRP A 179 1.42 0.35 12.39
C TRP A 179 2.62 -0.30 11.71
N TRP A 180 3.04 -1.47 12.22
CA TRP A 180 4.12 -2.22 11.60
C TRP A 180 4.00 -3.71 11.87
N LEU A 181 4.72 -4.52 11.11
CA LEU A 181 4.74 -5.97 11.19
C LEU A 181 6.19 -6.45 11.20
N ASP A 182 6.50 -7.33 12.14
CA ASP A 182 7.73 -8.12 12.17
C ASP A 182 7.42 -9.49 11.56
N PHE A 183 8.08 -9.84 10.46
CA PHE A 183 7.87 -11.14 9.82
C PHE A 183 8.30 -12.32 10.68
N GLY A 184 9.16 -12.10 11.67
CA GLY A 184 9.69 -13.16 12.50
C GLY A 184 10.68 -14.07 11.77
N PRO A 185 11.07 -15.19 12.41
CA PRO A 185 12.09 -16.07 11.87
C PRO A 185 11.69 -16.82 10.61
N ASN A 186 10.40 -17.05 10.41
CA ASN A 186 9.89 -18.03 9.45
C ASN A 186 9.48 -17.47 8.08
N MET A 187 9.78 -16.19 7.82
CA MET A 187 9.58 -15.51 6.54
C MET A 187 10.89 -15.01 5.91
N ALA A 188 12.01 -15.65 6.21
CA ALA A 188 13.28 -15.32 5.57
C ALA A 188 13.30 -15.81 4.12
N ASP A 189 13.74 -14.95 3.22
CA ASP A 189 13.98 -15.27 1.82
C ASP A 189 15.38 -14.79 1.37
N PHE A 190 15.91 -15.40 0.32
CA PHE A 190 17.31 -15.19 -0.11
C PHE A 190 17.57 -13.78 -0.64
N GLN A 191 16.61 -13.19 -1.31
CA GLN A 191 16.77 -11.88 -1.96
C GLN A 191 15.81 -10.84 -1.40
N ASN A 192 15.04 -11.23 -0.40
CA ASN A 192 14.04 -10.38 0.26
C ASN A 192 12.96 -9.79 -0.68
N ASN A 193 12.76 -10.40 -1.84
CA ASN A 193 11.85 -9.91 -2.88
C ASN A 193 10.46 -10.54 -2.81
N GLU A 194 10.22 -11.48 -1.89
CA GLU A 194 9.12 -12.43 -2.03
C GLU A 194 7.98 -12.19 -1.07
N ASN A 195 8.18 -11.34 -0.09
CA ASN A 195 7.15 -11.01 0.89
C ASN A 195 6.47 -9.69 0.52
N ASN A 196 5.83 -9.69 -0.65
CA ASN A 196 5.15 -8.51 -1.15
C ASN A 196 3.91 -8.19 -0.34
N ILE A 197 3.62 -6.89 -0.23
CA ILE A 197 2.38 -6.36 0.33
C ILE A 197 1.55 -5.74 -0.78
N VAL A 198 0.25 -6.00 -0.75
CA VAL A 198 -0.73 -5.40 -1.66
C VAL A 198 -1.78 -4.71 -0.83
N ALA A 199 -2.14 -3.49 -1.21
CA ALA A 199 -3.21 -2.75 -0.57
C ALA A 199 -4.18 -2.20 -1.62
N TYR A 200 -5.46 -2.32 -1.33
CA TYR A 200 -6.56 -1.83 -2.15
C TYR A 200 -7.85 -1.80 -1.32
N ASP A 201 -8.80 -0.96 -1.70
CA ASP A 201 -10.15 -0.95 -1.13
C ASP A 201 -10.99 -2.07 -1.80
N TRP A 202 -10.93 -3.31 -1.22
CA TRP A 202 -11.63 -4.47 -1.79
C TRP A 202 -13.10 -4.52 -1.43
N ASP A 203 -13.50 -3.93 -0.31
CA ASP A 203 -14.89 -3.95 0.13
C ASP A 203 -15.68 -2.70 -0.28
N GLY A 204 -15.00 -1.67 -0.81
CA GLY A 204 -15.59 -0.46 -1.36
C GLY A 204 -16.03 0.54 -0.29
N ASP A 205 -15.47 0.48 0.91
CA ASP A 205 -15.82 1.39 2.02
C ASP A 205 -15.05 2.73 1.96
N GLY A 206 -14.12 2.89 1.02
CA GLY A 206 -13.28 4.06 0.83
C GLY A 206 -11.98 4.03 1.62
N LYS A 207 -11.60 2.88 2.18
CA LYS A 207 -10.34 2.66 2.91
C LYS A 207 -9.71 1.38 2.43
N ALA A 208 -8.44 1.46 2.10
CA ALA A 208 -7.74 0.27 1.61
C ALA A 208 -7.40 -0.70 2.74
N GLU A 209 -7.58 -1.98 2.47
CA GLU A 209 -7.04 -3.08 3.26
C GLU A 209 -5.63 -3.42 2.80
N ALA A 210 -4.93 -4.17 3.65
CA ALA A 210 -3.64 -4.75 3.31
C ALA A 210 -3.71 -6.28 3.28
N VAL A 211 -3.11 -6.87 2.24
CA VAL A 211 -2.97 -8.32 2.08
C VAL A 211 -1.50 -8.68 1.93
N LEU A 212 -1.04 -9.63 2.72
CA LEU A 212 0.33 -10.13 2.67
C LEU A 212 0.43 -11.56 3.21
N ARG A 213 1.52 -12.25 2.84
CA ARG A 213 1.86 -13.54 3.45
C ARG A 213 2.51 -13.35 4.81
N ALA A 214 2.32 -14.34 5.66
CA ALA A 214 2.96 -14.44 6.97
C ALA A 214 3.27 -15.91 7.28
N ALA A 215 3.98 -16.16 8.37
CA ALA A 215 4.26 -17.48 8.87
C ALA A 215 4.14 -17.50 10.40
N ASP A 216 4.33 -18.68 10.98
CA ASP A 216 4.44 -18.84 12.44
C ASP A 216 5.39 -17.82 13.05
N GLY A 217 4.90 -17.10 14.07
CA GLY A 217 5.69 -16.10 14.80
C GLY A 217 5.70 -14.71 14.20
N THR A 218 5.12 -14.48 13.01
CA THR A 218 4.89 -13.12 12.50
C THR A 218 4.09 -12.33 13.52
N THR A 219 4.54 -11.11 13.84
CA THR A 219 3.91 -10.28 14.86
C THR A 219 3.50 -8.94 14.29
N ILE A 220 2.21 -8.61 14.40
CA ILE A 220 1.64 -7.33 13.98
C ILE A 220 1.58 -6.42 15.20
N HIS A 221 2.18 -5.23 15.09
CA HIS A 221 2.12 -4.16 16.08
C HIS A 221 1.09 -3.14 15.61
N MET A 222 -0.12 -3.22 16.17
CA MET A 222 -1.28 -2.46 15.72
C MET A 222 -1.24 -1.00 16.20
N ALA A 223 -2.01 -0.16 15.52
CA ALA A 223 -2.07 1.28 15.78
C ALA A 223 -2.51 1.64 17.22
N ASP A 224 -3.26 0.78 17.88
CA ASP A 224 -3.69 0.95 19.28
C ASP A 224 -2.63 0.54 20.32
N GLY A 225 -1.44 0.14 19.86
CA GLY A 225 -0.33 -0.31 20.70
C GLY A 225 -0.41 -1.77 21.14
N THR A 226 -1.46 -2.49 20.75
CA THR A 226 -1.57 -3.94 20.98
C THR A 226 -0.84 -4.74 19.91
N THR A 227 -0.60 -6.02 20.16
CA THR A 227 0.06 -6.93 19.22
C THR A 227 -0.81 -8.13 18.90
N TYR A 228 -0.67 -8.64 17.68
CA TYR A 228 -1.26 -9.90 17.25
C TYR A 228 -0.17 -10.82 16.70
N VAL A 229 -0.11 -12.05 17.18
CA VAL A 229 0.86 -13.06 16.72
C VAL A 229 0.15 -14.05 15.81
N VAL A 230 0.72 -14.26 14.64
CA VAL A 230 0.24 -15.22 13.65
C VAL A 230 0.80 -16.61 13.99
N GLY A 231 -0.04 -17.64 13.97
CA GLY A 231 0.36 -19.01 14.19
C GLY A 231 1.02 -19.24 15.56
N ASP A 232 2.03 -20.09 15.57
CA ASP A 232 2.76 -20.49 16.81
C ASP A 232 4.09 -19.75 16.93
N LYS A 233 4.17 -18.79 17.86
CA LYS A 233 5.37 -18.00 18.14
C LYS A 233 6.57 -18.84 18.58
N SER A 234 6.37 -20.04 19.10
CA SER A 234 7.45 -20.93 19.57
C SER A 234 8.21 -21.62 18.43
N LYS A 235 7.66 -21.59 17.22
CA LYS A 235 8.25 -22.24 16.05
C LYS A 235 9.37 -21.40 15.44
N ASN A 236 10.43 -22.07 15.06
CA ASN A 236 11.54 -21.48 14.31
C ASN A 236 12.10 -22.55 13.37
N TYR A 237 11.84 -22.38 12.11
CA TYR A 237 12.25 -23.31 11.05
C TYR A 237 13.53 -22.88 10.32
N ARG A 238 14.14 -21.76 10.73
CA ARG A 238 15.38 -21.29 10.13
C ARG A 238 16.47 -22.33 10.28
N PRO A 239 17.35 -22.51 9.28
CA PRO A 239 18.50 -23.40 9.38
C PRO A 239 19.35 -23.05 10.60
N ALA A 240 19.80 -24.05 11.36
CA ALA A 240 20.64 -23.87 12.56
C ALA A 240 21.99 -23.23 12.23
N SER A 241 22.50 -23.44 11.03
CA SER A 241 23.70 -22.79 10.50
C SER A 241 23.30 -21.99 9.26
N GLY A 242 23.38 -20.68 9.34
CA GLY A 242 23.29 -19.86 8.12
C GLY A 242 24.30 -20.39 7.08
N GLY A 243 23.86 -20.58 5.86
CA GLY A 243 24.69 -21.10 4.78
C GLY A 243 24.25 -20.55 3.43
N GLY A 244 25.16 -20.52 2.48
CA GLY A 244 24.86 -20.07 1.12
C GLY A 244 24.01 -21.06 0.32
N GLY A 245 23.40 -20.62 -0.76
CA GLY A 245 22.62 -21.43 -1.68
C GLY A 245 21.20 -21.69 -1.21
N VAL A 246 20.65 -22.83 -1.53
CA VAL A 246 19.24 -23.22 -1.24
C VAL A 246 18.84 -23.17 0.24
N ASN A 247 19.80 -23.04 1.13
CA ASN A 247 19.54 -23.00 2.58
C ASN A 247 19.01 -21.64 3.07
N PHE A 248 18.87 -20.65 2.22
CA PHE A 248 18.27 -19.35 2.57
C PHE A 248 16.74 -19.35 2.51
N PHE A 249 16.16 -20.34 1.86
CA PHE A 249 14.71 -20.44 1.76
C PHE A 249 14.13 -21.20 2.94
N MET A 250 12.96 -20.76 3.39
CA MET A 250 12.20 -21.47 4.41
C MET A 250 11.48 -22.65 3.76
N HIS A 251 11.83 -23.85 4.18
CA HIS A 251 11.32 -25.10 3.62
C HIS A 251 10.14 -25.65 4.41
N ASP A 252 10.10 -25.37 5.70
CA ASP A 252 9.15 -25.94 6.64
C ASP A 252 8.21 -24.87 7.20
N GLY A 253 7.16 -25.33 7.85
CA GLY A 253 6.22 -24.53 8.58
C GLY A 253 5.06 -24.01 7.75
N ASP A 254 4.02 -23.62 8.47
CA ASP A 254 2.81 -23.13 7.89
C ASP A 254 2.96 -21.66 7.45
N GLU A 255 2.38 -21.35 6.32
CA GLU A 255 2.22 -19.98 5.82
C GLU A 255 0.76 -19.57 5.96
N PHE A 256 0.56 -18.27 6.13
CA PHE A 256 -0.75 -17.66 6.29
C PHE A 256 -0.92 -16.52 5.31
N LEU A 257 -2.15 -16.30 4.86
CA LEU A 257 -2.57 -15.10 4.18
C LEU A 257 -3.26 -14.20 5.20
N LEU A 258 -2.76 -13.00 5.34
CA LEU A 258 -3.33 -11.97 6.20
C LEU A 258 -4.20 -11.03 5.38
N TYR A 259 -5.41 -10.74 5.88
CA TYR A 259 -6.29 -9.69 5.41
C TYR A 259 -6.49 -8.71 6.56
N LEU A 260 -5.94 -7.51 6.44
CA LEU A 260 -5.78 -6.55 7.53
C LEU A 260 -6.50 -5.24 7.21
N ASN A 261 -7.02 -4.59 8.23
CA ASN A 261 -7.38 -3.18 8.16
C ASN A 261 -6.13 -2.35 7.87
N GLY A 262 -6.11 -1.63 6.75
CA GLY A 262 -4.93 -0.92 6.27
C GLY A 262 -4.46 0.21 7.17
N ALA A 263 -5.40 0.89 7.87
CA ALA A 263 -5.07 1.99 8.77
C ALA A 263 -4.53 1.53 10.13
N THR A 264 -4.92 0.34 10.60
CA THR A 264 -4.64 -0.08 11.98
C THR A 264 -3.78 -1.33 12.10
N GLY A 265 -3.61 -2.09 11.01
CA GLY A 265 -2.95 -3.40 11.03
C GLY A 265 -3.78 -4.49 11.72
N LYS A 266 -5.01 -4.20 12.16
CA LYS A 266 -5.85 -5.18 12.82
C LYS A 266 -6.29 -6.26 11.85
N PRO A 267 -6.10 -7.56 12.14
CA PRO A 267 -6.58 -8.62 11.28
C PRO A 267 -8.10 -8.64 11.18
N TYR A 268 -8.61 -8.62 9.96
CA TYR A 268 -9.97 -9.04 9.62
C TYR A 268 -10.03 -10.55 9.49
N GLN A 269 -9.00 -11.12 8.84
CA GLN A 269 -8.91 -12.55 8.62
C GLN A 269 -7.44 -12.99 8.56
N VAL A 270 -7.17 -14.17 9.12
CA VAL A 270 -5.93 -14.92 9.01
C VAL A 270 -6.30 -16.32 8.51
N MET A 271 -5.79 -16.71 7.36
CA MET A 271 -6.08 -17.98 6.71
C MET A 271 -4.80 -18.76 6.47
N GLU A 272 -4.85 -20.08 6.49
CA GLU A 272 -3.77 -20.87 5.93
C GLU A 272 -3.54 -20.47 4.46
N TYR A 273 -2.28 -20.29 4.07
CA TYR A 273 -1.95 -20.01 2.69
C TYR A 273 -2.26 -21.24 1.84
N PRO A 274 -3.01 -21.11 0.74
CA PRO A 274 -3.54 -22.28 0.03
C PRO A 274 -2.47 -23.13 -0.68
N LEU A 275 -1.28 -22.54 -0.87
CA LEU A 275 -0.15 -23.23 -1.50
C LEU A 275 0.89 -23.51 -0.42
N ARG A 276 1.09 -24.76 -0.09
CA ARG A 276 2.06 -25.21 0.91
C ARG A 276 3.49 -25.05 0.38
N ARG A 277 4.44 -24.87 1.30
CA ARG A 277 5.87 -24.88 0.97
C ARG A 277 6.30 -26.24 0.41
N LEU A 278 5.86 -27.33 1.05
CA LEU A 278 6.04 -28.70 0.58
C LEU A 278 4.69 -29.42 0.62
N GLU A 279 4.39 -30.23 -0.39
CA GLU A 279 3.28 -31.16 -0.34
C GLU A 279 3.67 -32.43 0.48
N PRO A 280 2.69 -33.14 1.08
CA PRO A 280 2.98 -34.35 1.83
C PRO A 280 3.79 -35.37 1.03
N GLY A 281 4.95 -35.76 1.54
CA GLY A 281 5.86 -36.70 0.88
C GLY A 281 6.91 -36.08 -0.04
N GLU A 282 6.86 -34.80 -0.28
CA GLU A 282 7.91 -34.06 -0.99
C GLU A 282 9.01 -33.64 -0.03
N ASN A 283 10.25 -33.70 -0.52
CA ASN A 283 11.43 -33.30 0.23
C ASN A 283 12.37 -32.39 -0.57
N ASP A 284 11.96 -32.01 -1.77
CA ASP A 284 12.71 -31.14 -2.68
C ASP A 284 11.80 -30.03 -3.23
N LEU A 285 11.99 -28.81 -2.72
CA LEU A 285 11.26 -27.64 -3.14
C LEU A 285 11.45 -27.29 -4.61
N ASN A 286 12.68 -27.50 -5.15
CA ASN A 286 12.94 -27.21 -6.55
C ASN A 286 12.20 -28.18 -7.48
N ALA A 287 12.04 -29.44 -7.08
CA ALA A 287 11.23 -30.41 -7.81
C ALA A 287 9.74 -30.10 -7.72
N ALA A 288 9.28 -29.64 -6.57
CA ALA A 288 7.86 -29.31 -6.33
C ALA A 288 7.42 -28.01 -7.00
N TRP A 289 8.26 -26.98 -6.98
CA TRP A 289 7.90 -25.62 -7.38
C TRP A 289 8.68 -25.05 -8.56
N GLY A 290 9.61 -25.84 -9.13
CA GLY A 290 10.48 -25.41 -10.22
C GLY A 290 11.65 -24.56 -9.76
N ASP A 291 12.27 -23.86 -10.70
CA ASP A 291 13.44 -23.04 -10.45
C ASP A 291 13.08 -21.83 -9.58
N GLY A 292 13.65 -21.80 -8.37
CA GLY A 292 13.49 -20.70 -7.44
C GLY A 292 12.17 -20.73 -6.67
N TYR A 293 12.11 -21.53 -5.64
CA TYR A 293 10.98 -21.58 -4.71
C TYR A 293 10.52 -20.21 -4.21
N GLY A 294 11.38 -19.26 -4.12
CA GLY A 294 11.06 -17.90 -3.71
C GLY A 294 10.34 -17.02 -4.73
N HIS A 295 10.19 -17.43 -5.95
CA HIS A 295 9.57 -16.64 -7.01
C HIS A 295 8.05 -16.89 -7.17
N ARG A 296 7.34 -17.13 -6.10
CA ARG A 296 5.88 -17.33 -6.12
C ARG A 296 5.10 -16.04 -6.13
#